data_d0b8dbdf60d152ca6ae79c56c900468b
#
_entry.id   d0b8dbdf60d152ca6ae79c56c900468b
#
_cell.length_a   1.000
_cell.length_b   1.000
_cell.length_c   1.000
_cell.angle_alpha   90.00
_cell.angle_beta   90.00
_cell.angle_gamma   90.00
#
_symmetry.space_group_name_H-M   'P 1'
#
loop_
_entity.id
_entity.type
_entity.pdbx_description
1 polymer ?
#
loop_
_entity_poly.entity_id
_entity_poly.type
_entity_poly.pdbx_seq_one_letter_code
_entity_poly.pdbx_strand_id
1 'polypeptide(L)'
;MANVQGVADARWDDVRIFLEAHRQKSLGAAASRLGIDTSTVSRRITALEASLGVRLFERTREGLLPARGAERVLAAAESMEAAHGRLKRDASDVEAQAEGIVRLSADPGMAELFIAPALVRLRAKYPKVHIELDASAQPRDLTRHEADLALRSVQPRGAELVTTKLLTAKWLPASAPALVEEIGRVSSWNDPPWLAWDKDFASFAPARWVTANAGKAEIVLRTSHFSAQLAAAEAGLGVALLPTMFIRARRLEEVRYTKTLASSIHACPSSDVWLVGHRILRDVPRVAAVWSFFADELRAVTEAA
;
A
#
# COMPACT_ATOMS: atom_id res chain seq x y z
N MET A 1 15.43 -29.09 32.14
CA MET A 1 14.08 -28.52 32.25
C MET A 1 14.24 -27.05 32.62
N ALA A 2 14.22 -26.18 31.63
CA ALA A 2 14.33 -24.75 31.83
C ALA A 2 12.97 -24.22 32.29
N ASN A 3 13.00 -23.52 33.41
CA ASN A 3 11.87 -22.93 34.11
C ASN A 3 11.25 -21.83 33.23
N VAL A 4 10.10 -22.08 32.62
CA VAL A 4 9.29 -21.07 31.93
C VAL A 4 8.56 -20.26 33.02
N GLN A 5 9.31 -19.39 33.70
CA GLN A 5 8.70 -18.37 34.55
C GLN A 5 8.07 -17.32 33.64
N GLY A 6 6.76 -17.19 33.78
CA GLY A 6 5.81 -16.22 33.25
C GLY A 6 6.39 -15.03 32.50
N VAL A 7 6.49 -15.14 31.20
CA VAL A 7 6.48 -13.97 30.29
C VAL A 7 5.09 -13.34 30.47
N ALA A 8 5.02 -12.18 31.08
CA ALA A 8 3.77 -11.44 31.17
C ALA A 8 3.29 -11.19 29.73
N ASP A 9 2.11 -11.68 29.38
CA ASP A 9 1.55 -11.53 28.05
C ASP A 9 1.52 -10.05 27.64
N ALA A 10 1.97 -9.77 26.42
CA ALA A 10 1.92 -8.43 25.85
C ALA A 10 0.45 -7.96 25.78
N ARG A 11 0.11 -6.91 26.51
CA ARG A 11 -1.25 -6.38 26.55
C ARG A 11 -1.52 -5.53 25.33
N TRP A 12 -2.71 -5.62 24.76
CA TRP A 12 -3.13 -4.80 23.62
C TRP A 12 -2.92 -3.29 23.86
N ASP A 13 -3.24 -2.78 25.05
CA ASP A 13 -3.05 -1.38 25.36
C ASP A 13 -1.58 -0.94 25.26
N ASP A 14 -0.65 -1.81 25.61
CA ASP A 14 0.79 -1.53 25.53
C ASP A 14 1.26 -1.52 24.07
N VAL A 15 0.73 -2.44 23.24
CA VAL A 15 0.96 -2.44 21.79
C VAL A 15 0.41 -1.18 21.12
N ARG A 16 -0.77 -0.73 21.51
CA ARG A 16 -1.37 0.52 21.04
C ARG A 16 -0.51 1.74 21.39
N ILE A 17 0.03 1.78 22.60
CA ILE A 17 0.95 2.85 23.03
C ILE A 17 2.25 2.80 22.24
N PHE A 18 2.79 1.62 21.98
CA PHE A 18 3.96 1.44 21.11
C PHE A 18 3.73 2.00 19.71
N LEU A 19 2.62 1.65 19.06
CA LEU A 19 2.27 2.14 17.72
C LEU A 19 2.18 3.67 17.69
N GLU A 20 1.53 4.28 18.69
CA GLU A 20 1.41 5.73 18.75
C GLU A 20 2.78 6.40 18.98
N ALA A 21 3.61 5.88 19.89
CA ALA A 21 4.96 6.37 20.13
C ALA A 21 5.86 6.24 18.88
N HIS A 22 5.71 5.15 18.12
CA HIS A 22 6.41 4.93 16.87
C HIS A 22 6.04 5.95 15.78
N ARG A 23 4.75 6.28 15.67
CA ARG A 23 4.22 7.29 14.74
C ARG A 23 4.65 8.70 15.07
N GLN A 24 4.58 9.05 16.36
CA GLN A 24 4.86 10.40 16.85
C GLN A 24 6.35 10.69 17.06
N LYS A 25 7.20 9.66 17.16
CA LYS A 25 8.62 9.75 17.48
C LYS A 25 8.90 10.57 18.76
N SER A 26 7.89 10.67 19.65
CA SER A 26 7.92 11.47 20.88
C SER A 26 6.97 10.89 21.92
N LEU A 27 7.46 10.68 23.16
CA LEU A 27 6.63 10.22 24.27
C LEU A 27 5.56 11.25 24.65
N GLY A 28 5.91 12.55 24.63
CA GLY A 28 4.98 13.63 24.96
C GLY A 28 3.85 13.76 23.94
N ALA A 29 4.19 13.69 22.64
CA ALA A 29 3.21 13.74 21.57
C ALA A 29 2.29 12.52 21.60
N ALA A 30 2.82 11.32 21.83
CA ALA A 30 2.04 10.10 22.01
C ALA A 30 1.11 10.19 23.22
N ALA A 31 1.60 10.71 24.36
CA ALA A 31 0.82 10.91 25.57
C ALA A 31 -0.37 11.85 25.34
N SER A 32 -0.12 13.02 24.73
CA SER A 32 -1.17 13.99 24.38
C SER A 32 -2.24 13.37 23.47
N ARG A 33 -1.81 12.55 22.51
CA ARG A 33 -2.71 11.92 21.56
C ARG A 33 -3.56 10.81 22.19
N LEU A 34 -3.00 10.11 23.16
CA LEU A 34 -3.70 9.02 23.89
C LEU A 34 -4.50 9.53 25.08
N GLY A 35 -4.37 10.81 25.47
CA GLY A 35 -5.03 11.38 26.64
C GLY A 35 -4.50 10.82 27.96
N ILE A 36 -3.21 10.47 28.04
CA ILE A 36 -2.55 9.92 29.24
C ILE A 36 -1.24 10.65 29.52
N ASP A 37 -0.67 10.44 30.72
CA ASP A 37 0.59 11.06 31.10
C ASP A 37 1.79 10.45 30.39
N THR A 38 2.80 11.27 30.10
CA THR A 38 4.07 10.85 29.48
C THR A 38 4.79 9.78 30.31
N SER A 39 4.71 9.85 31.63
CA SER A 39 5.23 8.85 32.57
C SER A 39 4.56 7.48 32.39
N THR A 40 3.25 7.48 32.14
CA THR A 40 2.46 6.28 31.85
C THR A 40 2.87 5.66 30.51
N VAL A 41 3.01 6.48 29.46
CA VAL A 41 3.51 6.01 28.15
C VAL A 41 4.88 5.35 28.30
N SER A 42 5.82 6.03 28.99
CA SER A 42 7.17 5.50 29.22
C SER A 42 7.16 4.16 29.96
N ARG A 43 6.39 4.04 31.06
CA ARG A 43 6.29 2.83 31.87
C ARG A 43 5.68 1.66 31.07
N ARG A 44 4.65 1.93 30.26
CA ARG A 44 3.96 0.94 29.43
C ARG A 44 4.84 0.42 28.32
N ILE A 45 5.62 1.29 27.67
CA ILE A 45 6.62 0.87 26.66
C ILE A 45 7.68 -0.02 27.33
N THR A 46 8.20 0.35 28.50
CA THR A 46 9.16 -0.47 29.22
C THR A 46 8.59 -1.84 29.59
N ALA A 47 7.32 -1.91 29.99
CA ALA A 47 6.63 -3.17 30.29
C ALA A 47 6.50 -4.05 29.02
N LEU A 48 6.16 -3.44 27.88
CA LEU A 48 6.09 -4.16 26.61
C LEU A 48 7.46 -4.68 26.17
N GLU A 49 8.53 -3.88 26.28
CA GLU A 49 9.89 -4.30 25.99
C GLU A 49 10.31 -5.49 26.86
N ALA A 50 9.96 -5.45 28.14
CA ALA A 50 10.23 -6.55 29.07
C ALA A 50 9.45 -7.82 28.70
N SER A 51 8.18 -7.70 28.30
CA SER A 51 7.34 -8.84 27.89
C SER A 51 7.81 -9.48 26.58
N LEU A 52 8.28 -8.67 25.63
CA LEU A 52 8.78 -9.14 24.33
C LEU A 52 10.25 -9.54 24.34
N GLY A 53 10.99 -9.19 25.40
CA GLY A 53 12.44 -9.44 25.49
C GLY A 53 13.28 -8.66 24.48
N VAL A 54 12.76 -7.55 23.94
CA VAL A 54 13.44 -6.71 22.94
C VAL A 54 13.25 -5.23 23.24
N ARG A 55 14.27 -4.42 22.94
CA ARG A 55 14.14 -2.98 22.96
C ARG A 55 13.38 -2.50 21.73
N LEU A 56 12.42 -1.60 21.95
CA LEU A 56 11.61 -1.01 20.91
C LEU A 56 12.07 0.41 20.55
N PHE A 57 12.63 1.15 21.54
CA PHE A 57 13.07 2.53 21.31
C PHE A 57 14.41 2.84 21.97
N GLU A 58 15.13 3.75 21.33
CA GLU A 58 16.27 4.47 21.88
C GLU A 58 15.86 5.92 22.17
N ARG A 59 16.23 6.41 23.36
CA ARG A 59 15.96 7.80 23.74
C ARG A 59 17.16 8.66 23.32
N THR A 60 16.90 9.66 22.52
CA THR A 60 17.89 10.63 22.09
C THR A 60 17.49 12.05 22.50
N ARG A 61 18.38 13.02 22.32
CA ARG A 61 18.06 14.44 22.54
C ARG A 61 17.03 14.97 21.53
N GLU A 62 16.93 14.32 20.36
CA GLU A 62 16.02 14.68 19.25
C GLU A 62 14.66 13.98 19.35
N GLY A 63 14.48 13.06 20.30
CA GLY A 63 13.23 12.34 20.50
C GLY A 63 13.39 10.82 20.65
N LEU A 64 12.41 10.09 20.18
CA LEU A 64 12.35 8.64 20.24
C LEU A 64 12.73 8.04 18.88
N LEU A 65 13.79 7.26 18.85
CA LEU A 65 14.20 6.54 17.65
C LEU A 65 13.78 5.07 17.75
N PRO A 66 13.16 4.49 16.71
CA PRO A 66 12.85 3.07 16.68
C PRO A 66 14.15 2.24 16.71
N ALA A 67 14.22 1.29 17.64
CA ALA A 67 15.30 0.30 17.68
C ALA A 67 15.00 -0.86 16.70
N ARG A 68 15.98 -1.72 16.41
CA ARG A 68 15.80 -2.90 15.54
C ARG A 68 14.64 -3.81 15.98
N GLY A 69 14.35 -3.87 17.28
CA GLY A 69 13.20 -4.59 17.81
C GLY A 69 11.86 -4.01 17.37
N ALA A 70 11.74 -2.69 17.29
CA ALA A 70 10.53 -2.03 16.82
C ALA A 70 10.20 -2.41 15.37
N GLU A 71 11.20 -2.39 14.47
CA GLU A 71 11.00 -2.74 13.05
C GLU A 71 10.52 -4.19 12.88
N ARG A 72 11.02 -5.10 13.72
CA ARG A 72 10.63 -6.52 13.68
C ARG A 72 9.20 -6.78 14.11
N VAL A 73 8.68 -6.02 15.08
CA VAL A 73 7.33 -6.24 15.64
C VAL A 73 6.26 -5.31 15.03
N LEU A 74 6.67 -4.28 14.29
CA LEU A 74 5.77 -3.26 13.77
C LEU A 74 4.62 -3.85 12.94
N ALA A 75 4.94 -4.72 11.99
CA ALA A 75 3.93 -5.33 11.10
C ALA A 75 2.91 -6.18 11.90
N ALA A 76 3.36 -6.91 12.92
CA ALA A 76 2.48 -7.68 13.79
C ALA A 76 1.61 -6.76 14.66
N ALA A 77 2.18 -5.67 15.20
CA ALA A 77 1.44 -4.69 15.99
C ALA A 77 0.36 -3.97 15.16
N GLU A 78 0.67 -3.59 13.92
CA GLU A 78 -0.30 -3.02 12.98
C GLU A 78 -1.42 -4.01 12.61
N SER A 79 -1.08 -5.30 12.49
CA SER A 79 -2.08 -6.36 12.27
C SER A 79 -3.00 -6.54 13.47
N MET A 80 -2.49 -6.44 14.70
CA MET A 80 -3.29 -6.44 15.92
C MET A 80 -4.22 -5.22 16.00
N GLU A 81 -3.74 -4.02 15.62
CA GLU A 81 -4.57 -2.81 15.56
C GLU A 81 -5.72 -2.98 14.56
N ALA A 82 -5.44 -3.53 13.39
CA ALA A 82 -6.46 -3.81 12.39
C ALA A 82 -7.49 -4.84 12.89
N ALA A 83 -7.05 -5.90 13.58
CA ALA A 83 -7.92 -6.91 14.18
C ALA A 83 -8.78 -6.33 15.31
N HIS A 84 -8.21 -5.49 16.17
CA HIS A 84 -8.96 -4.79 17.22
C HIS A 84 -10.00 -3.82 16.64
N GLY A 85 -9.64 -3.12 15.57
CA GLY A 85 -10.59 -2.30 14.80
C GLY A 85 -11.74 -3.11 14.23
N ARG A 86 -11.49 -4.32 13.70
CA ARG A 86 -12.51 -5.25 13.25
C ARG A 86 -13.43 -5.67 14.41
N LEU A 87 -12.86 -6.12 15.52
CA LEU A 87 -13.63 -6.52 16.70
C LEU A 87 -14.59 -5.41 17.18
N LYS A 88 -14.12 -4.16 17.23
CA LYS A 88 -14.98 -3.01 17.60
C LYS A 88 -16.12 -2.78 16.61
N ARG A 89 -15.85 -2.92 15.32
CA ARG A 89 -16.88 -2.76 14.28
C ARG A 89 -17.90 -3.88 14.34
N ASP A 90 -17.46 -5.11 14.48
CA ASP A 90 -18.34 -6.30 14.58
C ASP A 90 -19.22 -6.22 15.84
N ALA A 91 -18.70 -5.66 16.92
CA ALA A 91 -19.44 -5.44 18.18
C ALA A 91 -20.42 -4.25 18.14
N SER A 92 -20.26 -3.31 17.19
CA SER A 92 -21.01 -2.04 17.19
C SER A 92 -22.16 -1.97 16.17
N ASP A 93 -22.53 -3.06 15.49
CA ASP A 93 -23.55 -3.04 14.40
C ASP A 93 -23.29 -1.98 13.32
N VAL A 94 -22.01 -1.65 13.08
CA VAL A 94 -21.64 -0.64 12.05
C VAL A 94 -22.13 -1.04 10.66
N GLU A 95 -22.28 -2.34 10.39
CA GLU A 95 -22.85 -2.83 9.13
C GLU A 95 -24.31 -2.39 8.95
N ALA A 96 -25.10 -2.40 10.04
CA ALA A 96 -26.50 -1.97 9.98
C ALA A 96 -26.67 -0.44 9.85
N GLN A 97 -25.63 0.35 10.19
CA GLN A 97 -25.66 1.81 10.16
C GLN A 97 -24.92 2.40 8.94
N ALA A 98 -24.23 1.57 8.17
CA ALA A 98 -23.50 2.05 6.98
C ALA A 98 -24.48 2.35 5.85
N GLU A 99 -24.79 3.63 5.63
CA GLU A 99 -25.64 4.10 4.54
C GLU A 99 -25.19 5.45 3.99
N GLY A 100 -25.50 5.71 2.72
CA GLY A 100 -25.19 6.97 2.02
C GLY A 100 -24.03 6.86 1.06
N ILE A 101 -23.58 8.00 0.55
CA ILE A 101 -22.56 8.11 -0.49
C ILE A 101 -21.17 8.17 0.14
N VAL A 102 -20.22 7.43 -0.43
CA VAL A 102 -18.78 7.54 -0.15
C VAL A 102 -18.07 7.88 -1.46
N ARG A 103 -17.36 9.01 -1.45
CA ARG A 103 -16.53 9.47 -2.58
C ARG A 103 -15.15 8.85 -2.49
N LEU A 104 -14.84 8.01 -3.48
CA LEU A 104 -13.57 7.29 -3.56
C LEU A 104 -12.78 7.79 -4.77
N SER A 105 -11.53 8.21 -4.54
CA SER A 105 -10.62 8.62 -5.61
C SER A 105 -9.50 7.60 -5.78
N ALA A 106 -9.17 7.27 -7.04
CA ALA A 106 -8.11 6.32 -7.34
C ALA A 106 -7.48 6.60 -8.71
N ASP A 107 -6.28 6.05 -8.93
CA ASP A 107 -5.67 6.04 -10.26
C ASP A 107 -6.54 5.21 -11.23
N PRO A 108 -6.66 5.59 -12.53
CA PRO A 108 -7.55 4.92 -13.49
C PRO A 108 -7.36 3.40 -13.55
N GLY A 109 -6.11 2.91 -13.57
CA GLY A 109 -5.82 1.48 -13.62
C GLY A 109 -6.30 0.74 -12.36
N MET A 110 -6.11 1.33 -11.18
CA MET A 110 -6.61 0.77 -9.92
C MET A 110 -8.14 0.76 -9.88
N ALA A 111 -8.77 1.85 -10.35
CA ALA A 111 -10.21 1.96 -10.42
C ALA A 111 -10.83 0.88 -11.31
N GLU A 112 -10.26 0.67 -12.50
CA GLU A 112 -10.74 -0.30 -13.49
C GLU A 112 -10.57 -1.75 -13.04
N LEU A 113 -9.36 -2.13 -12.59
CA LEU A 113 -9.02 -3.53 -12.37
C LEU A 113 -9.33 -4.05 -10.98
N PHE A 114 -9.33 -3.19 -9.98
CA PHE A 114 -9.45 -3.64 -8.59
C PHE A 114 -10.69 -3.07 -7.88
N ILE A 115 -10.96 -1.77 -8.05
CA ILE A 115 -12.06 -1.14 -7.32
C ILE A 115 -13.40 -1.51 -7.94
N ALA A 116 -13.62 -1.20 -9.21
CA ALA A 116 -14.93 -1.41 -9.85
C ALA A 116 -15.43 -2.87 -9.77
N PRO A 117 -14.59 -3.91 -10.02
CA PRO A 117 -15.02 -5.29 -9.82
C PRO A 117 -15.34 -5.63 -8.36
N ALA A 118 -14.63 -5.05 -7.39
CA ALA A 118 -14.86 -5.28 -5.98
C ALA A 118 -16.18 -4.65 -5.47
N LEU A 119 -16.73 -3.63 -6.18
CA LEU A 119 -17.99 -2.99 -5.79
C LEU A 119 -19.18 -3.95 -5.78
N VAL A 120 -19.13 -5.04 -6.53
CA VAL A 120 -20.16 -6.11 -6.49
C VAL A 120 -20.23 -6.71 -5.08
N ARG A 121 -19.05 -7.04 -4.51
CA ARG A 121 -18.95 -7.62 -3.16
C ARG A 121 -19.23 -6.58 -2.09
N LEU A 122 -18.75 -5.33 -2.29
CA LEU A 122 -19.07 -4.23 -1.39
C LEU A 122 -20.59 -4.03 -1.28
N ARG A 123 -21.29 -3.99 -2.41
CA ARG A 123 -22.76 -3.83 -2.43
C ARG A 123 -23.49 -4.99 -1.77
N ALA A 124 -23.01 -6.22 -1.94
CA ALA A 124 -23.58 -7.38 -1.26
C ALA A 124 -23.43 -7.27 0.26
N LYS A 125 -22.29 -6.77 0.74
CA LYS A 125 -22.01 -6.61 2.18
C LYS A 125 -22.69 -5.36 2.77
N TYR A 126 -22.72 -4.24 2.01
CA TYR A 126 -23.26 -2.94 2.46
C TYR A 126 -24.24 -2.37 1.44
N PRO A 127 -25.48 -2.92 1.36
CA PRO A 127 -26.43 -2.61 0.27
C PRO A 127 -26.89 -1.15 0.22
N LYS A 128 -26.79 -0.42 1.33
CA LYS A 128 -27.16 1.00 1.42
C LYS A 128 -26.00 1.97 1.20
N VAL A 129 -24.80 1.46 0.98
CA VAL A 129 -23.62 2.28 0.65
C VAL A 129 -23.53 2.43 -0.87
N HIS A 130 -23.38 3.67 -1.30
CA HIS A 130 -23.20 4.04 -2.71
C HIS A 130 -21.82 4.65 -2.90
N ILE A 131 -21.13 4.28 -3.98
CA ILE A 131 -19.78 4.80 -4.28
C ILE A 131 -19.86 5.80 -5.43
N GLU A 132 -19.32 6.98 -5.21
CA GLU A 132 -18.94 7.92 -6.27
C GLU A 132 -17.44 7.74 -6.51
N LEU A 133 -17.08 7.09 -7.64
CA LEU A 133 -15.70 6.77 -7.98
C LEU A 133 -15.13 7.83 -8.93
N ASP A 134 -14.14 8.58 -8.45
CA ASP A 134 -13.31 9.45 -9.29
C ASP A 134 -12.04 8.70 -9.69
N ALA A 135 -11.96 8.34 -10.97
CA ALA A 135 -10.84 7.63 -11.57
C ALA A 135 -9.94 8.59 -12.39
N SER A 136 -9.71 9.79 -11.90
CA SER A 136 -8.85 10.76 -12.59
C SER A 136 -7.37 10.57 -12.25
N ALA A 137 -6.49 10.92 -13.21
CA ALA A 137 -5.04 10.93 -12.99
C ALA A 137 -4.59 12.04 -12.01
N GLN A 138 -5.43 13.05 -11.80
CA GLN A 138 -5.15 14.12 -10.84
C GLN A 138 -5.67 13.74 -9.46
N PRO A 139 -4.80 13.68 -8.44
CA PRO A 139 -5.20 13.35 -7.09
C PRO A 139 -6.19 14.38 -6.54
N ARG A 140 -7.34 13.91 -5.98
CA ARG A 140 -8.25 14.75 -5.23
C ARG A 140 -7.66 15.12 -3.88
N ASP A 141 -7.93 16.33 -3.44
CA ASP A 141 -7.49 16.83 -2.13
C ASP A 141 -8.45 16.37 -1.04
N LEU A 142 -7.98 15.39 -0.24
CA LEU A 142 -8.76 14.84 0.88
C LEU A 142 -8.90 15.84 2.03
N THR A 143 -7.99 16.82 2.16
CA THR A 143 -8.08 17.84 3.21
C THR A 143 -9.16 18.87 2.91
N ARG A 144 -9.53 19.02 1.64
CA ARG A 144 -10.64 19.86 1.18
C ARG A 144 -11.95 19.09 1.00
N HIS A 145 -11.97 17.82 1.44
CA HIS A 145 -13.14 16.95 1.30
C HIS A 145 -13.61 16.74 -0.15
N GLU A 146 -12.70 16.83 -1.14
CA GLU A 146 -13.02 16.52 -2.54
C GLU A 146 -13.30 15.03 -2.74
N ALA A 147 -12.76 14.17 -1.83
CA ALA A 147 -13.12 12.76 -1.69
C ALA A 147 -13.06 12.37 -0.22
N ASP A 148 -13.78 11.30 0.17
CA ASP A 148 -13.78 10.76 1.53
C ASP A 148 -12.60 9.82 1.73
N LEU A 149 -12.29 9.03 0.70
CA LEU A 149 -11.22 8.04 0.65
C LEU A 149 -10.44 8.14 -0.66
N ALA A 150 -9.19 7.69 -0.63
CA ALA A 150 -8.40 7.53 -1.84
C ALA A 150 -7.52 6.29 -1.78
N LEU A 151 -7.33 5.63 -2.94
CA LEU A 151 -6.23 4.71 -3.17
C LEU A 151 -5.12 5.45 -3.91
N ARG A 152 -3.89 5.32 -3.41
CA ARG A 152 -2.73 6.05 -3.94
C ARG A 152 -1.52 5.15 -4.07
N SER A 153 -0.78 5.32 -5.15
CA SER A 153 0.52 4.67 -5.40
C SER A 153 1.71 5.38 -4.73
N VAL A 154 1.47 6.54 -4.11
CA VAL A 154 2.45 7.30 -3.34
C VAL A 154 1.87 7.61 -1.96
N GLN A 155 2.67 7.45 -0.91
CA GLN A 155 2.23 7.78 0.45
C GLN A 155 1.97 9.29 0.57
N PRO A 156 0.73 9.72 0.83
CA PRO A 156 0.42 11.12 1.02
C PRO A 156 1.01 11.63 2.33
N ARG A 157 1.39 12.90 2.33
CA ARG A 157 1.86 13.61 3.52
C ARG A 157 0.77 14.56 4.01
N GLY A 158 0.52 14.56 5.31
CA GLY A 158 -0.45 15.48 5.94
C GLY A 158 -0.81 15.00 7.33
N ALA A 159 -0.79 15.92 8.31
CA ALA A 159 -1.09 15.59 9.72
C ALA A 159 -2.55 15.16 9.92
N GLU A 160 -3.44 15.55 9.03
CA GLU A 160 -4.88 15.26 9.09
C GLU A 160 -5.27 13.98 8.35
N LEU A 161 -4.33 13.36 7.62
CA LEU A 161 -4.58 12.15 6.86
C LEU A 161 -4.24 10.91 7.69
N VAL A 162 -5.09 9.91 7.58
CA VAL A 162 -4.84 8.54 8.04
C VAL A 162 -4.52 7.70 6.82
N THR A 163 -3.45 6.92 6.92
CA THR A 163 -2.99 6.07 5.82
C THR A 163 -2.81 4.64 6.28
N THR A 164 -3.19 3.69 5.45
CA THR A 164 -2.88 2.26 5.63
C THR A 164 -2.22 1.75 4.37
N LYS A 165 -1.04 1.18 4.52
CA LYS A 165 -0.38 0.46 3.43
C LYS A 165 -1.11 -0.85 3.18
N LEU A 166 -1.55 -1.07 1.97
CA LEU A 166 -2.31 -2.25 1.56
C LEU A 166 -1.40 -3.34 1.00
N LEU A 167 -0.52 -2.96 0.08
CA LEU A 167 0.42 -3.89 -0.56
C LEU A 167 1.64 -3.15 -1.12
N THR A 168 2.67 -3.93 -1.47
CA THR A 168 3.81 -3.47 -2.28
C THR A 168 3.84 -4.29 -3.57
N ALA A 169 3.84 -3.61 -4.71
CA ALA A 169 3.98 -4.24 -6.02
C ALA A 169 5.35 -3.93 -6.63
N LYS A 170 6.09 -4.96 -7.02
CA LYS A 170 7.32 -4.81 -7.80
C LYS A 170 6.95 -4.55 -9.26
N TRP A 171 7.72 -3.71 -9.94
CA TRP A 171 7.57 -3.47 -11.37
C TRP A 171 8.50 -4.41 -12.13
N LEU A 172 7.98 -5.09 -13.14
CA LEU A 172 8.76 -6.03 -13.95
C LEU A 172 8.48 -5.80 -15.43
N PRO A 173 9.48 -6.07 -16.33
CA PRO A 173 9.28 -6.07 -17.77
C PRO A 173 8.29 -7.16 -18.15
N ALA A 174 7.21 -6.79 -18.83
CA ALA A 174 6.16 -7.73 -19.23
C ALA A 174 5.49 -7.30 -20.54
N SER A 175 4.88 -8.26 -21.21
CA SER A 175 4.07 -8.06 -22.41
C SER A 175 3.07 -9.20 -22.61
N ALA A 176 2.34 -9.17 -23.73
CA ALA A 176 1.50 -10.30 -24.15
C ALA A 176 2.32 -11.58 -24.30
N PRO A 177 1.75 -12.77 -23.94
CA PRO A 177 2.46 -14.05 -24.06
C PRO A 177 3.04 -14.30 -25.45
N ALA A 178 2.31 -13.95 -26.51
CA ALA A 178 2.77 -14.12 -27.89
C ALA A 178 4.06 -13.34 -28.20
N LEU A 179 4.15 -12.08 -27.75
CA LEU A 179 5.37 -11.29 -27.92
C LEU A 179 6.51 -11.83 -27.06
N VAL A 180 6.25 -12.27 -25.83
CA VAL A 180 7.27 -12.87 -24.95
C VAL A 180 7.83 -14.16 -25.54
N GLU A 181 7.01 -14.95 -26.21
CA GLU A 181 7.44 -16.14 -26.94
C GLU A 181 8.29 -15.77 -28.18
N GLU A 182 7.84 -14.79 -28.96
CA GLU A 182 8.55 -14.30 -30.16
C GLU A 182 9.94 -13.76 -29.84
N ILE A 183 10.07 -12.87 -28.85
CA ILE A 183 11.36 -12.31 -28.46
C ILE A 183 12.25 -13.30 -27.73
N GLY A 184 11.67 -14.36 -27.17
CA GLY A 184 12.39 -15.40 -26.47
C GLY A 184 13.12 -14.89 -25.21
N ARG A 185 14.34 -15.39 -24.99
CA ARG A 185 15.17 -14.99 -23.83
C ARG A 185 16.12 -13.86 -24.21
N VAL A 186 15.85 -12.66 -23.71
CA VAL A 186 16.67 -11.47 -24.01
C VAL A 186 18.01 -11.48 -23.26
N SER A 187 19.05 -10.99 -23.91
CA SER A 187 20.39 -10.79 -23.35
C SER A 187 20.73 -9.31 -23.11
N SER A 188 19.95 -8.42 -23.68
CA SER A 188 19.98 -6.98 -23.46
C SER A 188 18.56 -6.43 -23.43
N TRP A 189 18.30 -5.45 -22.55
CA TRP A 189 17.03 -4.73 -22.53
C TRP A 189 16.84 -3.81 -23.74
N ASN A 190 17.86 -3.66 -24.59
CA ASN A 190 17.74 -2.94 -25.85
C ASN A 190 17.24 -3.82 -27.01
N ASP A 191 17.12 -5.15 -26.81
CA ASP A 191 16.70 -6.07 -27.88
C ASP A 191 15.19 -5.97 -28.19
N PRO A 192 14.25 -5.96 -27.20
CA PRO A 192 12.84 -5.87 -27.49
C PRO A 192 12.35 -4.44 -27.74
N PRO A 193 11.23 -4.25 -28.48
CA PRO A 193 10.56 -2.95 -28.56
C PRO A 193 9.93 -2.58 -27.20
N TRP A 194 9.99 -1.29 -26.83
CA TRP A 194 9.51 -0.80 -25.53
C TRP A 194 8.36 0.19 -25.63
N LEU A 195 7.47 0.09 -24.64
CA LEU A 195 6.45 1.08 -24.31
C LEU A 195 6.98 1.91 -23.15
N ALA A 196 7.11 3.20 -23.33
CA ALA A 196 7.72 4.10 -22.36
C ALA A 196 6.76 5.19 -21.89
N TRP A 197 7.06 5.74 -20.73
CA TRP A 197 6.44 6.96 -20.25
C TRP A 197 6.91 8.17 -21.07
N ASP A 198 6.06 9.17 -21.17
CA ASP A 198 6.43 10.41 -21.83
C ASP A 198 7.36 11.29 -20.96
N LYS A 199 7.72 12.48 -21.47
CA LYS A 199 8.72 13.35 -20.84
C LYS A 199 8.28 13.91 -19.48
N ASP A 200 6.98 14.07 -19.26
CA ASP A 200 6.45 14.63 -18.02
C ASP A 200 6.63 13.64 -16.85
N PHE A 201 6.78 12.35 -17.16
CA PHE A 201 7.05 11.29 -16.20
C PHE A 201 8.54 10.89 -16.10
N ALA A 202 9.47 11.69 -16.62
CA ALA A 202 10.90 11.35 -16.59
C ALA A 202 11.47 11.12 -15.17
N SER A 203 10.90 11.76 -14.15
CA SER A 203 11.27 11.56 -12.74
C SER A 203 10.64 10.32 -12.08
N PHE A 204 9.67 9.68 -12.73
CA PHE A 204 9.01 8.48 -12.23
C PHE A 204 9.96 7.29 -12.22
N ALA A 205 10.02 6.55 -11.12
CA ALA A 205 11.02 5.49 -10.96
C ALA A 205 10.99 4.42 -12.07
N PRO A 206 9.83 3.93 -12.55
CA PRO A 206 9.76 3.04 -13.71
C PRO A 206 10.31 3.66 -15.01
N ALA A 207 10.02 4.94 -15.27
CA ALA A 207 10.55 5.63 -16.45
C ALA A 207 12.08 5.74 -16.41
N ARG A 208 12.63 6.07 -15.24
CA ARG A 208 14.08 6.11 -15.03
C ARG A 208 14.73 4.74 -15.23
N TRP A 209 14.08 3.67 -14.74
CA TRP A 209 14.62 2.33 -14.92
C TRP A 209 14.69 1.96 -16.41
N VAL A 210 13.64 2.20 -17.20
CA VAL A 210 13.63 1.96 -18.65
C VAL A 210 14.71 2.79 -19.33
N THR A 211 14.83 4.08 -19.03
CA THR A 211 15.86 4.95 -19.60
C THR A 211 17.27 4.44 -19.29
N ALA A 212 17.52 3.97 -18.09
CA ALA A 212 18.84 3.50 -17.66
C ALA A 212 19.23 2.14 -18.27
N ASN A 213 18.27 1.24 -18.47
CA ASN A 213 18.53 -0.14 -18.87
C ASN A 213 18.24 -0.42 -20.35
N ALA A 214 17.25 0.28 -20.93
CA ALA A 214 16.78 0.13 -22.31
C ALA A 214 16.92 1.44 -23.12
N GLY A 215 17.88 2.27 -22.78
CA GLY A 215 18.02 3.61 -23.37
C GLY A 215 18.35 3.65 -24.86
N LYS A 216 18.77 2.53 -25.45
CA LYS A 216 19.04 2.37 -26.89
C LYS A 216 18.00 1.50 -27.60
N ALA A 217 16.98 1.02 -26.87
CA ALA A 217 15.92 0.22 -27.45
C ALA A 217 15.01 1.06 -28.35
N GLU A 218 14.33 0.41 -29.26
CA GLU A 218 13.25 1.01 -30.01
C GLU A 218 12.08 1.32 -29.08
N ILE A 219 11.67 2.58 -29.00
CA ILE A 219 10.47 2.99 -28.25
C ILE A 219 9.32 3.13 -29.25
N VAL A 220 8.45 2.13 -29.27
CA VAL A 220 7.31 2.06 -30.20
C VAL A 220 6.09 2.84 -29.73
N LEU A 221 6.00 3.17 -28.42
CA LEU A 221 4.96 4.03 -27.85
C LEU A 221 5.52 4.85 -26.70
N ARG A 222 5.15 6.14 -26.65
CA ARG A 222 5.28 6.99 -25.46
C ARG A 222 3.91 7.49 -25.05
N THR A 223 3.57 7.35 -23.76
CA THR A 223 2.27 7.76 -23.25
C THR A 223 2.38 8.29 -21.82
N SER A 224 1.52 9.25 -21.47
CA SER A 224 1.32 9.72 -20.11
C SER A 224 0.27 8.88 -19.33
N HIS A 225 -0.41 7.96 -20.00
CA HIS A 225 -1.49 7.17 -19.43
C HIS A 225 -1.09 5.72 -19.20
N PHE A 226 -1.15 5.28 -17.93
CA PHE A 226 -0.85 3.90 -17.54
C PHE A 226 -1.77 2.89 -18.25
N SER A 227 -3.08 3.17 -18.34
CA SER A 227 -4.03 2.26 -18.98
C SER A 227 -3.75 2.09 -20.49
N ALA A 228 -3.29 3.15 -21.18
CA ALA A 228 -2.89 3.05 -22.58
C ALA A 228 -1.62 2.19 -22.75
N GLN A 229 -0.65 2.35 -21.84
CA GLN A 229 0.56 1.54 -21.84
C GLN A 229 0.24 0.06 -21.58
N LEU A 230 -0.65 -0.22 -20.62
CA LEU A 230 -1.10 -1.56 -20.29
C LEU A 230 -1.83 -2.22 -21.46
N ALA A 231 -2.79 -1.52 -22.08
CA ALA A 231 -3.53 -2.01 -23.24
C ALA A 231 -2.62 -2.29 -24.45
N ALA A 232 -1.61 -1.44 -24.68
CA ALA A 232 -0.62 -1.66 -25.74
C ALA A 232 0.25 -2.89 -25.47
N ALA A 233 0.63 -3.13 -24.20
CA ALA A 233 1.34 -4.34 -23.79
C ALA A 233 0.48 -5.60 -23.98
N GLU A 234 -0.81 -5.54 -23.63
CA GLU A 234 -1.79 -6.62 -23.85
C GLU A 234 -1.96 -6.95 -25.35
N ALA A 235 -1.95 -5.93 -26.18
CA ALA A 235 -2.02 -6.09 -27.63
C ALA A 235 -0.70 -6.60 -28.26
N GLY A 236 0.38 -6.75 -27.48
CA GLY A 236 1.67 -7.22 -27.96
C GLY A 236 2.47 -6.18 -28.74
N LEU A 237 2.18 -4.87 -28.59
CA LEU A 237 2.91 -3.82 -29.31
C LEU A 237 4.37 -3.71 -28.84
N GLY A 238 4.67 -4.03 -27.58
CA GLY A 238 6.00 -3.95 -27.01
C GLY A 238 6.03 -4.33 -25.53
N VAL A 239 7.21 -4.32 -24.96
CA VAL A 239 7.46 -4.58 -23.54
C VAL A 239 7.21 -3.32 -22.73
N ALA A 240 6.49 -3.44 -21.62
CA ALA A 240 6.31 -2.38 -20.63
C ALA A 240 6.88 -2.79 -19.27
N LEU A 241 7.33 -1.83 -18.48
CA LEU A 241 7.62 -2.06 -17.07
C LEU A 241 6.31 -1.87 -16.29
N LEU A 242 5.76 -2.96 -15.75
CA LEU A 242 4.43 -3.02 -15.15
C LEU A 242 4.46 -3.55 -13.71
N PRO A 243 3.58 -3.10 -12.81
CA PRO A 243 3.44 -3.70 -11.49
C PRO A 243 2.93 -5.14 -11.59
N THR A 244 3.49 -6.03 -10.78
CA THR A 244 3.18 -7.47 -10.81
C THR A 244 1.68 -7.78 -10.67
N MET A 245 0.96 -6.99 -9.89
CA MET A 245 -0.50 -7.14 -9.73
C MET A 245 -1.27 -6.95 -11.07
N PHE A 246 -0.82 -6.02 -11.94
CA PHE A 246 -1.43 -5.81 -13.25
C PHE A 246 -1.02 -6.89 -14.24
N ILE A 247 0.24 -7.35 -14.19
CA ILE A 247 0.72 -8.45 -15.04
C ILE A 247 -0.19 -9.66 -14.86
N ARG A 248 -0.48 -10.04 -13.61
CA ARG A 248 -1.36 -11.17 -13.28
C ARG A 248 -2.82 -10.93 -13.67
N ALA A 249 -3.38 -9.76 -13.30
CA ALA A 249 -4.77 -9.43 -13.57
C ALA A 249 -5.10 -9.42 -15.08
N ARG A 250 -4.12 -9.05 -15.92
CA ARG A 250 -4.26 -8.98 -17.38
C ARG A 250 -3.64 -10.16 -18.11
N ARG A 251 -3.21 -11.20 -17.38
CA ARG A 251 -2.60 -12.42 -17.96
C ARG A 251 -1.43 -12.13 -18.89
N LEU A 252 -0.65 -11.10 -18.54
CA LEU A 252 0.61 -10.80 -19.20
C LEU A 252 1.70 -11.74 -18.69
N GLU A 253 2.77 -11.89 -19.45
CA GLU A 253 3.94 -12.66 -19.04
C GLU A 253 5.15 -11.75 -18.83
N GLU A 254 5.96 -12.10 -17.83
CA GLU A 254 7.25 -11.47 -17.59
C GLU A 254 8.22 -11.85 -18.69
N VAL A 255 9.00 -10.88 -19.17
CA VAL A 255 10.03 -11.12 -20.19
C VAL A 255 11.09 -12.06 -19.66
N ARG A 256 11.40 -13.13 -20.39
CA ARG A 256 12.47 -14.07 -20.06
C ARG A 256 13.83 -13.45 -20.34
N TYR A 257 14.77 -13.55 -19.42
CA TYR A 257 16.08 -12.89 -19.53
C TYR A 257 17.23 -13.82 -19.12
N THR A 258 18.44 -13.48 -19.58
CA THR A 258 19.68 -14.19 -19.21
C THR A 258 20.17 -13.75 -17.84
N LYS A 259 21.02 -14.55 -17.18
CA LYS A 259 21.59 -14.24 -15.87
C LYS A 259 22.33 -12.89 -15.82
N THR A 260 22.84 -12.41 -16.95
CA THR A 260 23.53 -11.12 -17.07
C THR A 260 22.63 -9.93 -16.72
N LEU A 261 21.30 -10.05 -16.90
CA LEU A 261 20.32 -9.03 -16.61
C LEU A 261 19.70 -9.14 -15.20
N ALA A 262 20.11 -10.13 -14.40
CA ALA A 262 19.53 -10.37 -13.08
C ALA A 262 19.69 -9.17 -12.15
N SER A 263 20.83 -8.47 -12.19
CA SER A 263 21.07 -7.27 -11.37
C SER A 263 20.10 -6.13 -11.69
N SER A 264 19.78 -5.90 -12.98
CA SER A 264 18.82 -4.87 -13.38
C SER A 264 17.38 -5.24 -12.93
N ILE A 265 17.00 -6.52 -12.94
CA ILE A 265 15.72 -6.99 -12.41
C ILE A 265 15.64 -6.81 -10.89
N HIS A 266 16.74 -7.04 -10.16
CA HIS A 266 16.77 -6.76 -8.72
C HIS A 266 16.59 -5.26 -8.43
N ALA A 267 17.12 -4.41 -9.30
CA ALA A 267 17.00 -2.95 -9.22
C ALA A 267 15.67 -2.40 -9.77
N CYS A 268 14.76 -3.26 -10.23
CA CYS A 268 13.42 -2.82 -10.62
C CYS A 268 12.71 -2.12 -9.46
N PRO A 269 12.02 -1.00 -9.72
CA PRO A 269 11.32 -0.26 -8.68
C PRO A 269 10.17 -1.06 -8.08
N SER A 270 9.78 -0.67 -6.87
CA SER A 270 8.54 -1.12 -6.22
C SER A 270 7.66 0.08 -5.91
N SER A 271 6.36 -0.10 -5.95
CA SER A 271 5.37 0.90 -5.53
C SER A 271 4.49 0.33 -4.43
N ASP A 272 4.23 1.14 -3.43
CA ASP A 272 3.25 0.82 -2.40
C ASP A 272 1.86 1.30 -2.82
N VAL A 273 0.84 0.57 -2.45
CA VAL A 273 -0.54 1.02 -2.56
C VAL A 273 -1.05 1.39 -1.18
N TRP A 274 -1.55 2.60 -1.06
CA TRP A 274 -2.02 3.18 0.19
C TRP A 274 -3.51 3.47 0.13
N LEU A 275 -4.25 3.07 1.16
CA LEU A 275 -5.58 3.57 1.44
C LEU A 275 -5.45 4.78 2.35
N VAL A 276 -6.10 5.87 1.96
CA VAL A 276 -5.97 7.18 2.58
C VAL A 276 -7.33 7.77 2.83
N GLY A 277 -7.50 8.44 3.96
CA GLY A 277 -8.72 9.18 4.29
C GLY A 277 -8.43 10.32 5.26
N HIS A 278 -9.35 11.24 5.37
CA HIS A 278 -9.28 12.29 6.38
C HIS A 278 -9.63 11.72 7.76
N ARG A 279 -8.87 12.09 8.79
CA ARG A 279 -9.03 11.56 10.16
C ARG A 279 -10.44 11.72 10.70
N ILE A 280 -11.08 12.88 10.46
CA ILE A 280 -12.43 13.16 10.96
C ILE A 280 -13.46 12.20 10.36
N LEU A 281 -13.27 11.77 9.11
CA LEU A 281 -14.19 10.87 8.40
C LEU A 281 -13.95 9.39 8.72
N ARG A 282 -12.84 9.04 9.38
CA ARG A 282 -12.42 7.66 9.62
C ARG A 282 -13.44 6.83 10.38
N ASP A 283 -14.15 7.47 11.34
CA ASP A 283 -15.12 6.83 12.22
C ASP A 283 -16.59 7.01 11.75
N VAL A 284 -16.81 7.70 10.62
CA VAL A 284 -18.13 7.79 9.99
C VAL A 284 -18.52 6.40 9.46
N PRO A 285 -19.67 5.82 9.87
CA PRO A 285 -19.99 4.41 9.62
C PRO A 285 -19.82 3.96 8.16
N ARG A 286 -20.35 4.71 7.18
CA ARG A 286 -20.20 4.38 5.76
C ARG A 286 -18.74 4.43 5.28
N VAL A 287 -17.95 5.39 5.77
CA VAL A 287 -16.53 5.52 5.40
C VAL A 287 -15.71 4.41 6.04
N ALA A 288 -15.98 4.10 7.33
CA ALA A 288 -15.35 3.01 8.05
C ALA A 288 -15.63 1.64 7.40
N ALA A 289 -16.86 1.41 6.93
CA ALA A 289 -17.27 0.21 6.22
C ALA A 289 -16.49 0.03 4.90
N VAL A 290 -16.45 1.08 4.07
CA VAL A 290 -15.70 1.07 2.79
C VAL A 290 -14.19 0.93 3.03
N TRP A 291 -13.66 1.61 4.05
CA TRP A 291 -12.25 1.46 4.44
C TRP A 291 -11.90 0.02 4.77
N SER A 292 -12.65 -0.60 5.69
CA SER A 292 -12.42 -2.00 6.07
C SER A 292 -12.51 -2.95 4.90
N PHE A 293 -13.54 -2.76 4.08
CA PHE A 293 -13.75 -3.60 2.91
C PHE A 293 -12.52 -3.57 1.99
N PHE A 294 -12.05 -2.40 1.57
CA PHE A 294 -10.89 -2.31 0.68
C PHE A 294 -9.57 -2.69 1.37
N ALA A 295 -9.43 -2.49 2.68
CA ALA A 295 -8.28 -2.97 3.42
C ALA A 295 -8.18 -4.50 3.40
N ASP A 296 -9.30 -5.20 3.48
CA ASP A 296 -9.35 -6.66 3.45
C ASP A 296 -9.22 -7.21 2.00
N GLU A 297 -9.95 -6.62 1.03
CA GLU A 297 -9.92 -7.01 -0.38
C GLU A 297 -8.52 -6.94 -1.01
N LEU A 298 -7.81 -5.85 -0.79
CA LEU A 298 -6.49 -5.67 -1.43
C LEU A 298 -5.37 -6.43 -0.71
N ARG A 299 -5.55 -6.78 0.57
CA ARG A 299 -4.66 -7.74 1.23
C ARG A 299 -4.80 -9.14 0.65
N ALA A 300 -6.02 -9.58 0.37
CA ALA A 300 -6.26 -10.88 -0.26
C ALA A 300 -5.59 -10.99 -1.66
N VAL A 301 -5.49 -9.88 -2.40
CA VAL A 301 -4.73 -9.83 -3.66
C VAL A 301 -3.24 -10.12 -3.46
N THR A 302 -2.70 -9.74 -2.29
CA THR A 302 -1.27 -9.96 -1.97
C THR A 302 -1.00 -11.40 -1.54
N GLU A 303 -1.94 -12.03 -0.82
CA GLU A 303 -1.79 -13.41 -0.33
C GLU A 303 -2.00 -14.45 -1.44
N ALA A 304 -2.76 -14.10 -2.48
CA ALA A 304 -2.94 -14.92 -3.69
C ALA A 304 -1.80 -14.72 -4.72
N ALA A 305 -0.83 -13.92 -4.39
CA ALA A 305 0.32 -13.50 -5.21
C ALA A 305 1.61 -14.17 -4.80
#